data_528ef2aa28759350cf16fe3df0aa0d6c
#
_entry.id   528ef2aa28759350cf16fe3df0aa0d6c
#
_cell.length_a   1.000
_cell.length_b   1.000
_cell.length_c   1.000
_cell.angle_alpha   90.00
_cell.angle_beta   90.00
_cell.angle_gamma   90.00
#
_symmetry.space_group_name_H-M   'P 1'
#
loop_
_entity.id
_entity.type
_entity.pdbx_description
1 polymer ?
#
loop_
_entity_poly.entity_id
_entity_poly.type
_entity_poly.pdbx_seq_one_letter_code
_entity_poly.pdbx_strand_id
1 'polypeptide(L)'
;MNWSLEKYTGLKSRHTCPACERKRCFTFYVNEDGESLNPAVGRCDHESACGYHYTPAQYFADHPEASDNWRQNFMSASIKIPKRKPAPKPLCYIPIDLVTRSVNPNYHSDFTRFLVSILGASTATRLITEYRLGVTKARDVIFFQIDIHGRCRTGKVMKYDAVTGHRIKDENIGGRVNWIHSIMKRKGGLPQNWELTQCLFGEHLLSNCPGRTVALVESEKTAVICSALMPEYVWLATGGKSQLGDKLNVLHQRTIVAFPDVDGYELWKQKAGELSSLRITVSDYLESTATPEEREAHIDIADRLIAQLRDGTLVPPADCPTASSPSSQYGTPLENPDFLQIAQYISPEYQGDVAILMDELGLVPIDVCPLSRSQGQ
;
A
#
# COMPACT_ATOMS: atom_id res chain seq x y z
N MET A 1 -24.91 10.86 -13.16
CA MET A 1 -23.62 10.96 -13.88
C MET A 1 -22.50 10.59 -12.95
N ASN A 2 -21.59 9.74 -13.40
CA ASN A 2 -20.41 9.39 -12.62
C ASN A 2 -19.24 10.27 -13.09
N TRP A 3 -18.84 11.20 -12.25
CA TRP A 3 -17.58 11.93 -12.42
C TRP A 3 -16.45 11.11 -11.81
N SER A 4 -15.37 10.93 -12.55
CA SER A 4 -14.16 10.22 -12.07
C SER A 4 -12.92 11.04 -12.37
N LEU A 5 -11.87 10.88 -11.57
CA LEU A 5 -10.59 11.48 -11.89
C LEU A 5 -10.06 10.94 -13.22
N GLU A 6 -9.56 11.83 -14.07
CA GLU A 6 -8.98 11.50 -15.37
C GLU A 6 -7.88 10.43 -15.22
N LYS A 7 -7.98 9.35 -15.98
CA LYS A 7 -6.98 8.27 -15.94
C LYS A 7 -5.62 8.77 -16.42
N TYR A 8 -4.56 8.35 -15.75
CA TYR A 8 -3.21 8.69 -16.17
C TYR A 8 -2.86 8.00 -17.48
N THR A 9 -2.73 8.77 -18.54
CA THR A 9 -2.33 8.32 -19.89
C THR A 9 -1.00 8.91 -20.33
N GLY A 10 -0.28 9.57 -19.41
CA GLY A 10 0.98 10.25 -19.65
C GLY A 10 0.94 11.71 -19.18
N LEU A 11 1.98 12.48 -19.52
CA LEU A 11 2.11 13.88 -19.07
C LEU A 11 0.99 14.79 -19.54
N LYS A 12 0.27 14.42 -20.61
CA LYS A 12 -0.87 15.19 -21.14
C LYS A 12 -2.12 15.12 -20.27
N SER A 13 -2.25 14.07 -19.42
CA SER A 13 -3.36 13.91 -18.47
C SER A 13 -3.04 14.51 -17.09
N ARG A 14 -2.05 15.38 -17.00
CA ARG A 14 -1.71 16.13 -15.79
C ARG A 14 -1.64 17.61 -16.10
N HIS A 15 -2.36 18.38 -15.32
CA HIS A 15 -2.62 19.80 -15.53
C HIS A 15 -1.94 20.66 -14.47
N THR A 16 -2.02 21.98 -14.62
CA THR A 16 -1.53 22.93 -13.62
C THR A 16 -2.54 23.02 -12.49
N CYS A 17 -2.09 22.90 -11.25
CA CYS A 17 -2.95 23.05 -10.08
C CYS A 17 -3.37 24.52 -9.90
N PRO A 18 -4.68 24.83 -9.74
CA PRO A 18 -5.14 26.19 -9.57
C PRO A 18 -4.74 26.82 -8.23
N ALA A 19 -4.40 26.00 -7.22
CA ALA A 19 -4.03 26.51 -5.91
C ALA A 19 -2.52 26.71 -5.72
N CYS A 20 -1.69 25.73 -6.14
CA CYS A 20 -0.23 25.86 -5.98
C CYS A 20 0.51 26.22 -7.26
N GLU A 21 -0.20 26.42 -8.37
CA GLU A 21 0.30 26.82 -9.70
C GLU A 21 1.39 25.90 -10.29
N ARG A 22 1.69 24.79 -9.63
CA ARG A 22 2.67 23.80 -10.12
C ARG A 22 2.09 23.08 -11.34
N LYS A 23 2.94 22.91 -12.35
CA LYS A 23 2.59 22.21 -13.58
C LYS A 23 2.63 20.69 -13.37
N ARG A 24 1.78 19.97 -14.11
CA ARG A 24 1.76 18.49 -14.19
C ARG A 24 1.51 17.77 -12.86
N CYS A 25 0.70 18.38 -11.99
CA CYS A 25 0.36 17.82 -10.68
C CYS A 25 -1.14 17.90 -10.37
N PHE A 26 -1.98 18.19 -11.35
CA PHE A 26 -3.40 18.32 -11.15
C PHE A 26 -4.17 17.41 -12.11
N THR A 27 -5.18 16.72 -11.56
CA THR A 27 -6.04 15.77 -12.30
C THR A 27 -7.47 16.29 -12.28
N PHE A 28 -8.06 16.47 -13.44
CA PHE A 28 -9.47 16.87 -13.55
C PHE A 28 -10.43 15.75 -13.18
N TYR A 29 -11.64 16.10 -12.77
CA TYR A 29 -12.78 15.20 -12.85
C TYR A 29 -13.38 15.28 -14.25
N VAL A 30 -13.58 14.10 -14.86
CA VAL A 30 -14.13 13.95 -16.21
C VAL A 30 -15.38 13.05 -16.17
N ASN A 31 -16.28 13.27 -17.14
CA ASN A 31 -17.44 12.44 -17.38
C ASN A 31 -17.06 11.15 -18.15
N GLU A 32 -18.05 10.35 -18.51
CA GLU A 32 -17.86 9.11 -19.28
C GLU A 32 -17.29 9.35 -20.68
N ASP A 33 -17.48 10.56 -21.23
CA ASP A 33 -16.99 10.96 -22.55
C ASP A 33 -15.59 11.60 -22.50
N GLY A 34 -15.02 11.76 -21.30
CA GLY A 34 -13.68 12.32 -21.08
C GLY A 34 -13.65 13.86 -20.99
N GLU A 35 -14.81 14.51 -20.91
CA GLU A 35 -14.91 15.97 -20.80
C GLU A 35 -14.80 16.41 -19.34
N SER A 36 -13.98 17.42 -19.06
CA SER A 36 -13.82 17.97 -17.71
C SER A 36 -15.03 18.85 -17.34
N LEU A 37 -15.44 18.76 -16.06
CA LEU A 37 -16.55 19.56 -15.53
C LEU A 37 -16.23 21.06 -15.52
N ASN A 38 -15.06 21.38 -14.96
CA ASN A 38 -14.53 22.74 -14.87
C ASN A 38 -13.02 22.66 -14.63
N PRO A 39 -12.20 23.58 -15.14
CA PRO A 39 -10.74 23.57 -14.91
C PRO A 39 -10.29 23.66 -13.46
N ALA A 40 -11.16 24.12 -12.55
CA ALA A 40 -10.89 24.14 -11.12
C ALA A 40 -11.28 22.83 -10.41
N VAL A 41 -12.12 21.96 -11.03
CA VAL A 41 -12.65 20.76 -10.40
C VAL A 41 -11.71 19.58 -10.61
N GLY A 42 -10.99 19.19 -9.56
CA GLY A 42 -9.96 18.19 -9.64
C GLY A 42 -9.18 18.03 -8.34
N ARG A 43 -8.10 17.27 -8.41
CA ARG A 43 -7.23 16.97 -7.27
C ARG A 43 -5.77 17.22 -7.59
N CYS A 44 -5.06 17.89 -6.68
CA CYS A 44 -3.62 18.05 -6.76
C CYS A 44 -2.91 16.78 -6.25
N ASP A 45 -1.86 16.34 -6.94
CA ASP A 45 -1.05 15.19 -6.55
C ASP A 45 -0.16 15.49 -5.32
N HIS A 46 0.02 16.78 -4.96
CA HIS A 46 0.73 17.22 -3.75
C HIS A 46 -0.24 17.26 -2.55
N GLU A 47 -0.70 16.08 -2.11
CA GLU A 47 -1.72 15.96 -1.07
C GLU A 47 -1.32 16.65 0.23
N SER A 48 -0.08 16.49 0.69
CA SER A 48 0.42 17.06 1.96
C SER A 48 0.82 18.53 1.85
N ALA A 49 1.34 18.98 0.70
CA ALA A 49 1.90 20.32 0.56
C ALA A 49 0.91 21.35 -0.02
N CYS A 50 -0.09 20.89 -0.78
CA CYS A 50 -1.10 21.73 -1.39
C CYS A 50 -2.51 21.41 -0.90
N GLY A 51 -2.84 20.11 -0.82
CA GLY A 51 -4.13 19.62 -0.35
C GLY A 51 -5.33 19.98 -1.21
N TYR A 52 -5.14 20.66 -2.35
CA TYR A 52 -6.25 21.10 -3.16
C TYR A 52 -7.02 19.93 -3.77
N HIS A 53 -8.25 19.79 -3.35
CA HIS A 53 -9.19 18.80 -3.87
C HIS A 53 -10.59 19.41 -3.92
N TYR A 54 -11.02 19.80 -5.11
CA TYR A 54 -12.35 20.36 -5.35
C TYR A 54 -13.17 19.33 -6.12
N THR A 55 -14.17 18.78 -5.45
CA THR A 55 -14.96 17.67 -5.99
C THR A 55 -16.15 18.16 -6.82
N PRO A 56 -16.70 17.34 -7.74
CA PRO A 56 -17.95 17.68 -8.45
C PRO A 56 -19.13 17.99 -7.52
N ALA A 57 -19.22 17.28 -6.38
CA ALA A 57 -20.29 17.54 -5.41
C ALA A 57 -20.18 18.94 -4.78
N GLN A 58 -18.96 19.36 -4.42
CA GLN A 58 -18.69 20.71 -3.93
C GLN A 58 -18.98 21.76 -5.00
N TYR A 59 -18.52 21.50 -6.24
CA TYR A 59 -18.79 22.43 -7.35
C TYR A 59 -20.28 22.68 -7.60
N PHE A 60 -21.12 21.63 -7.60
CA PHE A 60 -22.55 21.77 -7.77
C PHE A 60 -23.26 22.37 -6.55
N ALA A 61 -22.68 22.26 -5.37
CA ALA A 61 -23.17 22.95 -4.17
C ALA A 61 -22.88 24.46 -4.26
N ASP A 62 -21.69 24.84 -4.75
CA ASP A 62 -21.27 26.24 -4.90
C ASP A 62 -21.89 26.93 -6.13
N HIS A 63 -22.34 26.13 -7.11
CA HIS A 63 -22.94 26.61 -8.39
C HIS A 63 -24.27 25.91 -8.68
N PRO A 64 -25.35 26.24 -7.94
CA PRO A 64 -26.68 25.62 -8.14
C PRO A 64 -27.20 25.73 -9.56
N GLU A 65 -26.94 26.87 -10.21
CA GLU A 65 -27.33 27.15 -11.61
C GLU A 65 -26.69 26.18 -12.62
N ALA A 66 -25.47 25.70 -12.35
CA ALA A 66 -24.82 24.71 -13.19
C ALA A 66 -25.51 23.34 -13.09
N SER A 67 -26.06 23.02 -11.92
CA SER A 67 -26.86 21.82 -11.69
C SER A 67 -28.16 21.79 -12.51
N ASP A 68 -28.86 22.94 -12.63
CA ASP A 68 -30.14 23.04 -13.32
C ASP A 68 -29.98 23.02 -14.84
N ASN A 69 -28.98 23.68 -15.40
CA ASN A 69 -28.63 23.61 -16.81
C ASN A 69 -28.28 22.19 -17.25
N TRP A 70 -27.59 21.45 -16.42
CA TRP A 70 -27.26 20.06 -16.67
C TRP A 70 -28.49 19.15 -16.63
N ARG A 71 -29.42 19.35 -15.70
CA ARG A 71 -30.68 18.58 -15.61
C ARG A 71 -31.58 18.84 -16.83
N GLN A 72 -31.67 20.06 -17.30
CA GLN A 72 -32.49 20.41 -18.47
C GLN A 72 -31.96 19.83 -19.78
N ASN A 73 -30.65 19.83 -19.99
CA ASN A 73 -30.02 19.19 -21.15
C ASN A 73 -30.14 17.65 -21.14
N PHE A 74 -30.37 17.03 -19.96
CA PHE A 74 -30.53 15.59 -19.82
C PHE A 74 -31.97 15.09 -20.00
N MET A 75 -32.97 15.89 -19.68
CA MET A 75 -34.39 15.52 -19.89
C MET A 75 -34.79 15.45 -21.36
N SER A 76 -34.03 16.06 -22.25
CA SER A 76 -34.22 16.00 -23.70
C SER A 76 -33.50 14.84 -24.40
N ALA A 77 -32.62 14.13 -23.70
CA ALA A 77 -31.91 13.00 -24.25
C ALA A 77 -32.57 11.67 -23.81
N SER A 78 -33.12 10.96 -24.78
CA SER A 78 -33.76 9.65 -24.76
C SER A 78 -33.39 8.73 -23.58
N ILE A 79 -34.43 8.07 -23.03
CA ILE A 79 -34.34 6.97 -22.06
C ILE A 79 -33.28 5.95 -22.50
N LYS A 80 -32.07 6.07 -21.96
CA LYS A 80 -31.04 5.05 -22.12
C LYS A 80 -31.40 3.89 -21.19
N ILE A 81 -31.73 2.75 -21.79
CA ILE A 81 -31.86 1.45 -21.10
C ILE A 81 -30.62 1.29 -20.19
N PRO A 82 -30.77 0.96 -18.89
CA PRO A 82 -29.64 0.78 -18.01
C PRO A 82 -28.73 -0.29 -18.59
N LYS A 83 -27.54 0.11 -19.04
CA LYS A 83 -26.52 -0.84 -19.46
C LYS A 83 -26.27 -1.80 -18.29
N ARG A 84 -26.47 -3.10 -18.52
CA ARG A 84 -26.07 -4.16 -17.58
C ARG A 84 -24.68 -3.80 -17.06
N LYS A 85 -24.51 -3.76 -15.71
CA LYS A 85 -23.18 -3.58 -15.13
C LYS A 85 -22.26 -4.59 -15.81
N PRO A 86 -21.15 -4.15 -16.41
CA PRO A 86 -20.21 -5.09 -17.01
C PRO A 86 -19.84 -6.13 -15.96
N ALA A 87 -19.75 -7.40 -16.39
CA ALA A 87 -19.30 -8.47 -15.52
C ALA A 87 -17.98 -8.03 -14.83
N PRO A 88 -17.80 -8.33 -13.54
CA PRO A 88 -16.58 -7.97 -12.84
C PRO A 88 -15.39 -8.48 -13.65
N LYS A 89 -14.50 -7.57 -14.01
CA LYS A 89 -13.28 -7.94 -14.73
C LYS A 89 -12.46 -8.89 -13.87
N PRO A 90 -11.83 -9.91 -14.47
CA PRO A 90 -11.00 -10.84 -13.70
C PRO A 90 -9.90 -10.08 -12.97
N LEU A 91 -9.72 -10.39 -11.69
CA LEU A 91 -8.66 -9.81 -10.88
C LEU A 91 -7.31 -10.30 -11.42
N CYS A 92 -6.41 -9.37 -11.69
CA CYS A 92 -5.07 -9.66 -12.18
C CYS A 92 -4.07 -9.61 -11.03
N TYR A 93 -3.09 -10.51 -11.03
CA TYR A 93 -2.11 -10.68 -9.96
C TYR A 93 -0.69 -10.59 -10.51
N ILE A 94 0.24 -10.18 -9.66
CA ILE A 94 1.67 -10.33 -9.90
C ILE A 94 2.08 -11.76 -9.53
N PRO A 95 2.92 -12.45 -10.32
CA PRO A 95 3.39 -13.79 -9.99
C PRO A 95 4.02 -13.84 -8.60
N ILE A 96 3.58 -14.79 -7.77
CA ILE A 96 4.05 -14.91 -6.39
C ILE A 96 5.55 -15.25 -6.31
N ASP A 97 6.09 -15.89 -7.32
CA ASP A 97 7.52 -16.18 -7.44
C ASP A 97 8.37 -14.92 -7.38
N LEU A 98 7.89 -13.79 -7.93
CA LEU A 98 8.57 -12.51 -7.81
C LEU A 98 8.73 -12.10 -6.35
N VAL A 99 7.68 -12.28 -5.55
CA VAL A 99 7.72 -12.02 -4.11
C VAL A 99 8.73 -12.94 -3.44
N THR A 100 8.61 -14.26 -3.64
CA THR A 100 9.47 -15.26 -3.00
C THR A 100 10.95 -15.03 -3.29
N ARG A 101 11.28 -14.73 -4.56
CA ARG A 101 12.69 -14.50 -4.98
C ARG A 101 13.25 -13.15 -4.51
N SER A 102 12.40 -12.17 -4.21
CA SER A 102 12.84 -10.85 -3.75
C SER A 102 12.97 -10.74 -2.24
N VAL A 103 12.35 -11.64 -1.48
CA VAL A 103 12.44 -11.68 -0.02
C VAL A 103 13.67 -12.47 0.39
N ASN A 104 14.72 -11.77 0.84
CA ASN A 104 15.97 -12.42 1.26
C ASN A 104 16.38 -11.88 2.64
N PRO A 105 16.24 -12.69 3.71
CA PRO A 105 16.62 -12.29 5.06
C PRO A 105 18.12 -12.01 5.24
N ASN A 106 18.96 -12.55 4.35
CA ASN A 106 20.42 -12.38 4.40
C ASN A 106 20.93 -11.20 3.58
N TYR A 107 20.06 -10.57 2.75
CA TYR A 107 20.41 -9.39 1.96
C TYR A 107 19.48 -8.23 2.30
N HIS A 108 19.99 -7.30 3.08
CA HIS A 108 19.19 -6.21 3.64
C HIS A 108 19.06 -5.03 2.68
N SER A 109 17.82 -4.55 2.49
CA SER A 109 17.58 -3.20 1.98
C SER A 109 18.06 -2.16 3.00
N ASP A 110 18.21 -0.90 2.57
CA ASP A 110 18.58 0.16 3.50
C ASP A 110 17.52 0.37 4.58
N PHE A 111 16.23 0.16 4.27
CA PHE A 111 15.18 0.14 5.29
C PHE A 111 15.35 -1.03 6.29
N THR A 112 15.63 -2.25 5.83
CA THR A 112 15.80 -3.38 6.76
C THR A 112 17.11 -3.29 7.55
N ARG A 113 18.14 -2.64 7.03
CA ARG A 113 19.35 -2.27 7.82
C ARG A 113 19.01 -1.31 8.95
N PHE A 114 18.16 -0.31 8.68
CA PHE A 114 17.63 0.54 9.73
C PHE A 114 16.85 -0.25 10.78
N LEU A 115 15.99 -1.20 10.38
CA LEU A 115 15.29 -2.08 11.33
C LEU A 115 16.27 -2.87 12.21
N VAL A 116 17.34 -3.41 11.63
CA VAL A 116 18.39 -4.12 12.40
C VAL A 116 19.01 -3.20 13.44
N SER A 117 19.28 -1.95 13.11
CA SER A 117 19.92 -1.00 14.01
C SER A 117 19.06 -0.60 15.22
N ILE A 118 17.72 -0.58 15.06
CA ILE A 118 16.80 -0.15 16.11
C ILE A 118 16.11 -1.31 16.86
N LEU A 119 15.94 -2.47 16.23
CA LEU A 119 15.18 -3.60 16.77
C LEU A 119 16.01 -4.89 16.93
N GLY A 120 17.25 -4.90 16.44
CA GLY A 120 18.10 -6.08 16.41
C GLY A 120 17.83 -7.02 15.23
N ALA A 121 18.80 -7.90 14.94
CA ALA A 121 18.79 -8.76 13.75
C ALA A 121 17.66 -9.79 13.76
N SER A 122 17.37 -10.39 14.91
CA SER A 122 16.31 -11.41 15.06
C SER A 122 14.93 -10.82 14.70
N THR A 123 14.58 -9.69 15.33
CA THR A 123 13.32 -9.01 15.06
C THR A 123 13.23 -8.52 13.60
N ALA A 124 14.30 -7.96 13.06
CA ALA A 124 14.32 -7.52 11.65
C ALA A 124 14.09 -8.71 10.68
N THR A 125 14.75 -9.85 10.92
CA THR A 125 14.57 -11.08 10.12
C THR A 125 13.12 -11.58 10.16
N ARG A 126 12.51 -11.58 11.36
CA ARG A 126 11.09 -11.91 11.53
C ARG A 126 10.20 -10.97 10.71
N LEU A 127 10.39 -9.65 10.82
CA LEU A 127 9.60 -8.66 10.09
C LEU A 127 9.75 -8.80 8.57
N ILE A 128 10.98 -9.06 8.06
CA ILE A 128 11.22 -9.31 6.64
C ILE A 128 10.37 -10.48 6.16
N THR A 129 10.32 -11.55 6.93
CA THR A 129 9.60 -12.78 6.59
C THR A 129 8.08 -12.59 6.70
N GLU A 130 7.59 -12.02 7.80
CA GLU A 130 6.18 -11.80 8.06
C GLU A 130 5.54 -10.87 7.02
N TYR A 131 6.16 -9.71 6.78
CA TYR A 131 5.64 -8.70 5.85
C TYR A 131 6.05 -8.92 4.40
N ARG A 132 6.81 -10.00 4.11
CA ARG A 132 7.32 -10.29 2.77
C ARG A 132 8.05 -9.08 2.18
N LEU A 133 8.98 -8.48 2.95
CA LEU A 133 9.74 -7.32 2.50
C LEU A 133 10.75 -7.75 1.44
N GLY A 134 10.53 -7.31 0.20
CA GLY A 134 11.46 -7.55 -0.89
C GLY A 134 12.61 -6.55 -0.89
N VAL A 135 13.69 -6.89 -1.58
CA VAL A 135 14.87 -6.04 -1.76
C VAL A 135 15.34 -6.04 -3.20
N THR A 136 15.73 -4.87 -3.71
CA THR A 136 16.37 -4.70 -5.02
C THR A 136 17.90 -4.76 -4.90
N LYS A 137 18.63 -4.95 -6.01
CA LYS A 137 20.12 -4.84 -6.04
C LYS A 137 20.60 -3.45 -5.57
N ALA A 138 19.78 -2.40 -5.80
CA ALA A 138 20.06 -1.05 -5.35
C ALA A 138 19.74 -0.83 -3.86
N ARG A 139 19.39 -1.91 -3.12
CA ARG A 139 18.99 -1.89 -1.71
C ARG A 139 17.70 -1.11 -1.41
N ASP A 140 16.87 -0.86 -2.42
CA ASP A 140 15.53 -0.34 -2.18
C ASP A 140 14.64 -1.43 -1.61
N VAL A 141 13.74 -1.07 -0.69
CA VAL A 141 12.76 -2.01 -0.15
C VAL A 141 11.57 -2.12 -1.10
N ILE A 142 10.98 -3.33 -1.19
CA ILE A 142 9.74 -3.58 -1.89
C ILE A 142 8.67 -3.93 -0.85
N PHE A 143 7.65 -3.11 -0.72
CA PHE A 143 6.47 -3.37 0.10
C PHE A 143 5.39 -4.00 -0.78
N PHE A 144 5.28 -5.33 -0.74
CA PHE A 144 4.28 -6.04 -1.52
C PHE A 144 2.90 -5.93 -0.91
N GLN A 145 1.91 -5.66 -1.72
CA GLN A 145 0.50 -5.74 -1.37
C GLN A 145 0.01 -7.16 -1.69
N ILE A 146 -0.08 -8.00 -0.67
CA ILE A 146 -0.52 -9.40 -0.76
C ILE A 146 -1.87 -9.50 -0.07
N ASP A 147 -2.88 -9.98 -0.79
CA ASP A 147 -4.25 -10.05 -0.27
C ASP A 147 -4.42 -11.20 0.74
N ILE A 148 -5.58 -11.26 1.40
CA ILE A 148 -5.92 -12.26 2.41
C ILE A 148 -5.84 -13.71 1.88
N HIS A 149 -5.88 -13.90 0.56
CA HIS A 149 -5.73 -15.21 -0.09
C HIS A 149 -4.29 -15.49 -0.53
N GLY A 150 -3.32 -14.69 -0.11
CA GLY A 150 -1.90 -14.87 -0.46
C GLY A 150 -1.51 -14.42 -1.88
N ARG A 151 -2.39 -13.74 -2.63
CA ARG A 151 -2.13 -13.32 -4.01
C ARG A 151 -1.53 -11.92 -4.03
N CYS A 152 -0.44 -11.73 -4.77
CA CYS A 152 0.22 -10.44 -4.89
C CYS A 152 -0.52 -9.52 -5.87
N ARG A 153 -0.98 -8.36 -5.40
CA ARG A 153 -1.67 -7.34 -6.18
C ARG A 153 -0.70 -6.39 -6.87
N THR A 154 0.30 -5.97 -6.15
CA THR A 154 1.40 -5.09 -6.61
C THR A 154 2.47 -4.99 -5.53
N GLY A 155 3.47 -4.14 -5.74
CA GLY A 155 4.46 -3.77 -4.74
C GLY A 155 4.93 -2.34 -4.95
N LYS A 156 5.25 -1.65 -3.86
CA LYS A 156 5.77 -0.30 -3.85
C LYS A 156 7.28 -0.37 -3.59
N VAL A 157 8.09 0.11 -4.54
CA VAL A 157 9.54 0.17 -4.42
C VAL A 157 9.93 1.54 -3.90
N MET A 158 10.64 1.57 -2.78
CA MET A 158 10.97 2.82 -2.09
C MET A 158 12.40 2.80 -1.57
N LYS A 159 13.05 3.97 -1.62
CA LYS A 159 14.39 4.19 -1.08
C LYS A 159 14.32 4.85 0.29
N TYR A 160 15.12 4.32 1.21
CA TYR A 160 15.26 4.83 2.57
C TYR A 160 16.72 5.11 2.91
N ASP A 161 16.93 5.97 3.88
CA ASP A 161 18.24 6.15 4.52
C ASP A 161 18.41 5.07 5.60
N ALA A 162 19.54 4.36 5.57
CA ALA A 162 19.79 3.22 6.47
C ALA A 162 20.11 3.62 7.91
N VAL A 163 20.42 4.91 8.17
CA VAL A 163 20.76 5.42 9.49
C VAL A 163 19.56 6.05 10.17
N THR A 164 18.85 6.90 9.43
CA THR A 164 17.73 7.68 9.97
C THR A 164 16.37 6.97 9.82
N GLY A 165 16.25 6.04 8.87
CA GLY A 165 14.97 5.40 8.52
C GLY A 165 14.01 6.35 7.80
N HIS A 166 14.48 7.52 7.37
CA HIS A 166 13.67 8.44 6.59
C HIS A 166 13.64 8.05 5.12
N ARG A 167 12.49 8.27 4.50
CA ARG A 167 12.34 8.06 3.06
C ARG A 167 13.17 9.09 2.30
N ILE A 168 13.98 8.64 1.35
CA ILE A 168 14.67 9.49 0.40
C ILE A 168 13.68 9.90 -0.69
N LYS A 169 13.46 11.22 -0.86
CA LYS A 169 12.49 11.79 -1.82
C LYS A 169 13.17 12.44 -3.02
N ASP A 170 14.50 12.58 -3.01
CA ASP A 170 15.27 13.18 -4.10
C ASP A 170 15.23 12.27 -5.35
N GLU A 171 14.58 12.76 -6.40
CA GLU A 171 14.42 12.02 -7.66
C GLU A 171 15.74 11.82 -8.41
N ASN A 172 16.73 12.68 -8.20
CA ASN A 172 18.05 12.59 -8.86
C ASN A 172 18.84 11.38 -8.39
N ILE A 173 18.58 10.90 -7.15
CA ILE A 173 19.23 9.71 -6.57
C ILE A 173 18.28 8.53 -6.43
N GLY A 174 17.20 8.49 -7.23
CA GLY A 174 16.24 7.39 -7.24
C GLY A 174 15.18 7.43 -6.14
N GLY A 175 14.95 8.57 -5.51
CA GLY A 175 13.95 8.75 -4.43
C GLY A 175 12.48 8.70 -4.87
N ARG A 176 12.22 8.58 -6.16
CA ARG A 176 10.86 8.44 -6.68
C ARG A 176 10.26 7.09 -6.29
N VAL A 177 9.01 7.10 -5.85
CA VAL A 177 8.25 5.84 -5.66
C VAL A 177 8.05 5.16 -6.99
N ASN A 178 8.42 3.89 -7.06
CA ASN A 178 8.16 3.04 -8.21
C ASN A 178 7.19 1.91 -7.83
N TRP A 179 6.51 1.35 -8.82
CA TRP A 179 5.53 0.30 -8.60
C TRP A 179 5.84 -0.93 -9.45
N ILE A 180 5.78 -2.12 -8.88
CA ILE A 180 6.05 -3.38 -9.59
C ILE A 180 5.18 -3.49 -10.84
N HIS A 181 3.86 -3.27 -10.73
CA HIS A 181 2.97 -3.33 -11.90
C HIS A 181 3.33 -2.30 -12.98
N SER A 182 3.82 -1.11 -12.60
CA SER A 182 4.24 -0.08 -13.58
C SER A 182 5.53 -0.47 -14.28
N ILE A 183 6.46 -1.10 -13.57
CA ILE A 183 7.70 -1.64 -14.13
C ILE A 183 7.36 -2.76 -15.12
N MET A 184 6.55 -3.74 -14.71
CA MET A 184 6.11 -4.84 -15.55
C MET A 184 5.36 -4.35 -16.80
N LYS A 185 4.45 -3.38 -16.65
CA LYS A 185 3.69 -2.83 -17.78
C LYS A 185 4.62 -2.18 -18.84
N ARG A 186 5.63 -1.44 -18.39
CA ARG A 186 6.63 -0.84 -19.32
C ARG A 186 7.42 -1.86 -20.11
N LYS A 187 7.55 -3.09 -19.58
CA LYS A 187 8.31 -4.19 -20.18
C LYS A 187 7.45 -5.17 -20.97
N GLY A 188 6.15 -4.95 -21.05
CA GLY A 188 5.25 -5.87 -21.71
C GLY A 188 4.91 -7.13 -20.89
N GLY A 189 5.37 -7.23 -19.64
CA GLY A 189 5.15 -8.38 -18.76
C GLY A 189 3.77 -8.42 -18.09
N LEU A 190 2.83 -7.60 -18.53
CA LEU A 190 1.43 -7.65 -18.08
C LEU A 190 0.49 -7.65 -19.27
N PRO A 191 -0.63 -8.41 -19.21
CA PRO A 191 -1.66 -8.38 -20.24
C PRO A 191 -2.17 -6.96 -20.52
N GLN A 192 -2.57 -6.67 -21.76
CA GLN A 192 -3.09 -5.35 -22.14
C GLN A 192 -4.33 -4.93 -21.32
N ASN A 193 -5.16 -5.90 -20.92
CA ASN A 193 -6.34 -5.70 -20.10
C ASN A 193 -6.09 -5.79 -18.59
N TRP A 194 -4.82 -5.80 -18.16
CA TRP A 194 -4.47 -5.83 -16.74
C TRP A 194 -4.91 -4.55 -16.04
N GLU A 195 -5.65 -4.70 -14.96
CA GLU A 195 -6.10 -3.58 -14.11
C GLU A 195 -5.58 -3.74 -12.69
N LEU A 196 -5.06 -2.65 -12.15
CA LEU A 196 -4.60 -2.59 -10.76
C LEU A 196 -5.79 -2.64 -9.80
N THR A 197 -5.78 -3.63 -8.92
CA THR A 197 -6.69 -3.67 -7.77
C THR A 197 -5.84 -3.79 -6.51
N GLN A 198 -5.67 -2.70 -5.80
CA GLN A 198 -4.87 -2.66 -4.57
C GLN A 198 -5.60 -3.34 -3.40
N CYS A 199 -4.82 -3.88 -2.48
CA CYS A 199 -5.24 -4.32 -1.15
C CYS A 199 -4.44 -3.58 -0.07
N LEU A 200 -4.71 -3.85 1.20
CA LEU A 200 -3.93 -3.30 2.29
C LEU A 200 -2.54 -3.94 2.34
N PHE A 201 -1.52 -3.16 2.68
CA PHE A 201 -0.23 -3.74 3.02
C PHE A 201 -0.34 -4.52 4.33
N GLY A 202 0.19 -5.74 4.37
CA GLY A 202 0.05 -6.64 5.50
C GLY A 202 -1.27 -7.44 5.53
N GLU A 203 -2.17 -7.28 4.55
CA GLU A 203 -3.49 -7.93 4.53
C GLU A 203 -3.41 -9.47 4.69
N HIS A 204 -2.39 -10.10 4.12
CA HIS A 204 -2.16 -11.54 4.23
C HIS A 204 -1.95 -12.03 5.68
N LEU A 205 -1.59 -11.15 6.61
CA LEU A 205 -1.42 -11.50 8.03
C LEU A 205 -2.76 -11.76 8.72
N LEU A 206 -3.85 -11.26 8.17
CA LEU A 206 -5.20 -11.39 8.74
C LEU A 206 -5.64 -12.85 8.86
N SER A 207 -5.25 -13.70 7.92
CA SER A 207 -5.61 -15.14 7.92
C SER A 207 -5.00 -15.88 9.11
N ASN A 208 -3.81 -15.47 9.56
CA ASN A 208 -3.10 -16.10 10.67
C ASN A 208 -3.50 -15.53 12.05
N CYS A 209 -4.27 -14.46 12.08
CA CYS A 209 -4.64 -13.74 13.30
C CYS A 209 -6.16 -13.50 13.38
N PRO A 210 -6.99 -14.56 13.38
CA PRO A 210 -8.45 -14.40 13.52
C PRO A 210 -8.77 -13.77 14.88
N GLY A 211 -9.64 -12.78 14.90
CA GLY A 211 -10.10 -12.15 16.15
C GLY A 211 -9.16 -11.09 16.75
N ARG A 212 -7.91 -10.98 16.32
CA ARG A 212 -7.01 -9.92 16.81
C ARG A 212 -7.44 -8.56 16.27
N THR A 213 -7.35 -7.52 17.10
CA THR A 213 -7.62 -6.13 16.69
C THR A 213 -6.63 -5.71 15.61
N VAL A 214 -7.15 -5.04 14.58
CA VAL A 214 -6.35 -4.48 13.50
C VAL A 214 -5.96 -3.06 13.85
N ALA A 215 -4.66 -2.75 13.76
CA ALA A 215 -4.17 -1.38 13.75
C ALA A 215 -3.94 -0.92 12.30
N LEU A 216 -4.47 0.25 11.96
CA LEU A 216 -4.40 0.79 10.61
C LEU A 216 -3.59 2.09 10.62
N VAL A 217 -2.59 2.18 9.74
CA VAL A 217 -1.72 3.35 9.56
C VAL A 217 -1.65 3.77 8.09
N GLU A 218 -1.04 4.92 7.83
CA GLU A 218 -0.88 5.44 6.46
C GLU A 218 0.24 4.71 5.71
N SER A 219 1.39 4.54 6.34
CA SER A 219 2.64 4.13 5.73
C SER A 219 2.98 2.66 6.02
N GLU A 220 3.55 1.99 5.03
CA GLU A 220 4.05 0.63 5.15
C GLU A 220 5.19 0.53 6.17
N LYS A 221 6.09 1.53 6.21
CA LYS A 221 7.16 1.67 7.21
C LYS A 221 6.60 1.61 8.62
N THR A 222 5.59 2.43 8.87
CA THR A 222 4.92 2.56 10.16
C THR A 222 4.31 1.24 10.61
N ALA A 223 3.60 0.54 9.72
CA ALA A 223 3.01 -0.77 10.04
C ALA A 223 4.08 -1.79 10.47
N VAL A 224 5.20 -1.87 9.73
CA VAL A 224 6.29 -2.81 10.03
C VAL A 224 6.93 -2.52 11.39
N ILE A 225 7.26 -1.26 11.67
CA ILE A 225 7.94 -0.88 12.93
C ILE A 225 6.99 -1.09 14.11
N CYS A 226 5.76 -0.62 14.01
CA CYS A 226 4.78 -0.75 15.08
C CYS A 226 4.43 -2.21 15.38
N SER A 227 4.50 -3.11 14.40
CA SER A 227 4.25 -4.54 14.65
C SER A 227 5.29 -5.20 15.57
N ALA A 228 6.49 -4.64 15.64
CA ALA A 228 7.51 -5.09 16.57
C ALA A 228 7.35 -4.49 17.97
N LEU A 229 6.91 -3.24 18.04
CA LEU A 229 6.85 -2.47 19.28
C LEU A 229 5.49 -2.56 20.00
N MET A 230 4.42 -2.88 19.27
CA MET A 230 3.05 -3.07 19.77
C MET A 230 2.45 -4.34 19.16
N PRO A 231 2.94 -5.54 19.54
CA PRO A 231 2.58 -6.82 18.91
C PRO A 231 1.16 -7.29 19.21
N GLU A 232 0.42 -6.61 20.07
CA GLU A 232 -0.98 -6.91 20.41
C GLU A 232 -1.94 -6.67 19.24
N TYR A 233 -1.53 -5.89 18.23
CA TYR A 233 -2.31 -5.61 17.03
C TYR A 233 -1.84 -6.43 15.82
N VAL A 234 -2.68 -6.53 14.79
CA VAL A 234 -2.27 -6.83 13.42
C VAL A 234 -2.13 -5.50 12.67
N TRP A 235 -0.90 -5.11 12.37
CA TRP A 235 -0.62 -3.82 11.76
C TRP A 235 -0.73 -3.87 10.24
N LEU A 236 -1.58 -3.01 9.69
CA LEU A 236 -1.82 -2.88 8.26
C LEU A 236 -1.62 -1.43 7.82
N ALA A 237 -1.22 -1.23 6.55
CA ALA A 237 -1.14 0.13 6.01
C ALA A 237 -2.08 0.34 4.82
N THR A 238 -2.64 1.55 4.76
CA THR A 238 -3.49 1.99 3.65
C THR A 238 -2.66 2.39 2.41
N GLY A 239 -1.39 2.75 2.60
CA GLY A 239 -0.51 3.25 1.56
C GLY A 239 -0.64 4.74 1.26
N GLY A 240 -1.37 5.50 2.10
CA GLY A 240 -1.49 6.96 2.04
C GLY A 240 -2.72 7.51 2.76
N LYS A 241 -2.65 8.77 3.13
CA LYS A 241 -3.64 9.51 3.94
C LYS A 241 -5.07 9.46 3.37
N SER A 242 -5.21 9.57 2.07
CA SER A 242 -6.52 9.58 1.40
C SER A 242 -7.07 8.17 1.08
N GLN A 243 -6.35 7.13 1.45
CA GLN A 243 -6.59 5.75 0.99
C GLN A 243 -7.55 4.93 1.87
N LEU A 244 -8.28 5.54 2.79
CA LEU A 244 -9.42 4.89 3.45
C LEU A 244 -10.59 4.78 2.46
N GLY A 245 -11.02 3.56 2.15
CA GLY A 245 -12.08 3.30 1.18
C GLY A 245 -12.37 1.82 1.02
N ASP A 246 -12.86 1.39 -0.14
CA ASP A 246 -13.38 0.04 -0.42
C ASP A 246 -12.43 -1.11 -0.07
N LYS A 247 -11.11 -0.90 -0.13
CA LYS A 247 -10.15 -1.94 0.25
C LYS A 247 -10.22 -2.32 1.74
N LEU A 248 -10.83 -1.49 2.60
CA LEU A 248 -11.07 -1.82 4.00
C LEU A 248 -12.21 -2.82 4.19
N ASN A 249 -13.01 -3.12 3.17
CA ASN A 249 -14.11 -4.09 3.27
C ASN A 249 -13.63 -5.50 3.68
N VAL A 250 -12.35 -5.84 3.43
CA VAL A 250 -11.73 -7.08 3.92
C VAL A 250 -11.72 -7.16 5.47
N LEU A 251 -11.82 -6.02 6.14
CA LEU A 251 -11.83 -5.90 7.60
C LEU A 251 -13.24 -5.99 8.22
N HIS A 252 -14.24 -6.32 7.42
CA HIS A 252 -15.60 -6.53 7.93
C HIS A 252 -15.59 -7.54 9.09
N GLN A 253 -16.31 -7.22 10.18
CA GLN A 253 -16.34 -7.96 11.44
C GLN A 253 -15.08 -7.88 12.32
N ARG A 254 -14.02 -7.14 11.90
CA ARG A 254 -12.86 -6.86 12.73
C ARG A 254 -13.05 -5.60 13.58
N THR A 255 -12.43 -5.57 14.76
CA THR A 255 -12.23 -4.32 15.50
C THR A 255 -11.01 -3.63 14.90
N ILE A 256 -11.13 -2.35 14.57
CA ILE A 256 -10.10 -1.56 13.91
C ILE A 256 -9.78 -0.34 14.75
N VAL A 257 -8.50 -0.13 15.04
CA VAL A 257 -7.99 1.10 15.63
C VAL A 257 -7.11 1.76 14.56
N ALA A 258 -7.50 2.95 14.13
CA ALA A 258 -6.77 3.72 13.13
C ALA A 258 -5.85 4.74 13.84
N PHE A 259 -4.57 4.73 13.47
CA PHE A 259 -3.55 5.64 13.99
C PHE A 259 -3.10 6.57 12.85
N PRO A 260 -3.79 7.69 12.64
CA PRO A 260 -3.38 8.67 11.62
C PRO A 260 -2.07 9.35 12.01
N ASP A 261 -1.35 9.85 11.01
CA ASP A 261 -0.24 10.78 11.23
C ASP A 261 -0.78 12.06 11.89
N VAL A 262 0.09 12.84 12.50
CA VAL A 262 -0.28 14.00 13.34
C VAL A 262 -1.24 15.01 12.70
N ASP A 263 -1.26 15.11 11.39
CA ASP A 263 -2.14 16.00 10.62
C ASP A 263 -3.32 15.28 9.95
N GLY A 264 -3.53 13.99 10.30
CA GLY A 264 -4.50 13.09 9.65
C GLY A 264 -5.80 12.85 10.43
N TYR A 265 -5.87 13.23 11.70
CA TYR A 265 -6.96 12.83 12.60
C TYR A 265 -8.37 13.19 12.09
N GLU A 266 -8.62 14.46 11.80
CA GLU A 266 -9.96 14.91 11.38
C GLU A 266 -10.40 14.27 10.06
N LEU A 267 -9.48 14.13 9.09
CA LEU A 267 -9.75 13.47 7.83
C LEU A 267 -10.13 11.98 8.06
N TRP A 268 -9.37 11.28 8.90
CA TRP A 268 -9.61 9.87 9.14
C TRP A 268 -10.88 9.66 9.96
N LYS A 269 -11.19 10.54 10.90
CA LYS A 269 -12.43 10.55 11.67
C LYS A 269 -13.66 10.72 10.78
N GLN A 270 -13.60 11.70 9.86
CA GLN A 270 -14.67 11.88 8.88
C GLN A 270 -14.87 10.63 8.04
N LYS A 271 -13.80 10.10 7.45
CA LYS A 271 -13.86 8.91 6.58
C LYS A 271 -14.30 7.65 7.31
N ALA A 272 -13.90 7.47 8.57
CA ALA A 272 -14.37 6.38 9.39
C ALA A 272 -15.90 6.46 9.60
N GLY A 273 -16.45 7.65 9.79
CA GLY A 273 -17.88 7.89 9.85
C GLY A 273 -18.63 7.52 8.56
N GLU A 274 -18.01 7.74 7.40
CA GLU A 274 -18.55 7.34 6.08
C GLU A 274 -18.58 5.82 5.90
N LEU A 275 -17.65 5.09 6.56
CA LEU A 275 -17.50 3.64 6.50
C LEU A 275 -18.28 2.93 7.63
N SER A 276 -19.55 3.29 7.83
CA SER A 276 -20.40 2.86 8.95
C SER A 276 -20.58 1.34 9.08
N SER A 277 -20.30 0.56 8.04
CA SER A 277 -20.31 -0.91 8.08
C SER A 277 -19.10 -1.52 8.80
N LEU A 278 -18.06 -0.73 9.06
CA LEU A 278 -16.83 -1.15 9.74
C LEU A 278 -16.78 -0.58 11.16
N ARG A 279 -16.19 -1.33 12.10
CA ARG A 279 -15.98 -0.90 13.48
C ARG A 279 -14.62 -0.23 13.61
N ILE A 280 -14.52 1.05 13.23
CA ILE A 280 -13.29 1.83 13.23
C ILE A 280 -13.33 2.83 14.39
N THR A 281 -12.35 2.74 15.29
CA THR A 281 -12.01 3.78 16.26
C THR A 281 -10.78 4.51 15.77
N VAL A 282 -10.84 5.83 15.64
CA VAL A 282 -9.69 6.65 15.27
C VAL A 282 -9.01 7.14 16.54
N SER A 283 -7.73 6.81 16.70
CA SER A 283 -6.92 7.23 17.84
C SER A 283 -6.59 8.73 17.73
N ASP A 284 -6.86 9.46 18.76
CA ASP A 284 -6.47 10.87 18.91
C ASP A 284 -5.12 11.05 19.64
N TYR A 285 -4.40 9.94 19.86
CA TYR A 285 -3.17 9.94 20.65
C TYR A 285 -2.14 10.95 20.15
N LEU A 286 -1.79 10.92 18.87
CA LEU A 286 -0.86 11.89 18.31
C LEU A 286 -1.47 13.29 18.26
N GLU A 287 -2.76 13.40 17.91
CA GLU A 287 -3.46 14.67 17.84
C GLU A 287 -3.47 15.42 19.20
N SER A 288 -3.71 14.69 20.27
CA SER A 288 -3.81 15.26 21.63
C SER A 288 -2.46 15.48 22.33
N THR A 289 -1.41 14.74 21.92
CA THR A 289 -0.12 14.72 22.66
C THR A 289 1.08 15.28 21.89
N ALA A 290 0.95 15.51 20.57
CA ALA A 290 2.07 15.97 19.76
C ALA A 290 2.49 17.41 20.13
N THR A 291 3.80 17.59 20.29
CA THR A 291 4.41 18.93 20.49
C THR A 291 4.34 19.76 19.21
N PRO A 292 4.54 21.09 19.27
CA PRO A 292 4.61 21.92 18.06
C PRO A 292 5.67 21.44 17.07
N GLU A 293 6.83 21.01 17.56
CA GLU A 293 7.96 20.50 16.74
C GLU A 293 7.58 19.19 16.05
N GLU A 294 6.88 18.29 16.73
CA GLU A 294 6.39 17.02 16.17
C GLU A 294 5.30 17.26 15.12
N ARG A 295 4.46 18.28 15.32
CA ARG A 295 3.46 18.69 14.31
C ARG A 295 4.13 19.26 13.06
N GLU A 296 5.16 20.08 13.21
CA GLU A 296 5.95 20.63 12.10
C GLU A 296 6.69 19.51 11.34
N ALA A 297 7.19 18.52 12.07
CA ALA A 297 7.88 17.35 11.51
C ALA A 297 6.91 16.33 10.86
N HIS A 298 5.58 16.49 11.01
CA HIS A 298 4.55 15.57 10.51
C HIS A 298 4.82 14.11 10.93
N ILE A 299 5.07 13.88 12.23
CA ILE A 299 5.42 12.55 12.73
C ILE A 299 4.25 11.57 12.61
N ASP A 300 4.61 10.30 12.48
CA ASP A 300 3.72 9.15 12.62
C ASP A 300 3.92 8.44 13.97
N ILE A 301 3.09 7.45 14.27
CA ILE A 301 3.18 6.68 15.53
C ILE A 301 4.51 5.93 15.65
N ALA A 302 5.12 5.46 14.55
CA ALA A 302 6.41 4.79 14.59
C ALA A 302 7.53 5.77 14.95
N ASP A 303 7.49 7.01 14.46
CA ASP A 303 8.48 8.03 14.80
C ASP A 303 8.46 8.31 16.32
N ARG A 304 7.27 8.39 16.92
CA ARG A 304 7.11 8.54 18.40
C ARG A 304 7.66 7.33 19.15
N LEU A 305 7.34 6.11 18.72
CA LEU A 305 7.82 4.88 19.35
C LEU A 305 9.34 4.74 19.22
N ILE A 306 9.93 5.11 18.08
CA ILE A 306 11.39 5.11 17.88
C ILE A 306 12.05 6.12 18.83
N ALA A 307 11.48 7.31 19.01
CA ALA A 307 12.00 8.29 19.97
C ALA A 307 12.00 7.71 21.39
N GLN A 308 10.89 7.13 21.82
CA GLN A 308 10.75 6.46 23.13
C GLN A 308 11.69 5.26 23.30
N LEU A 309 11.98 4.53 22.23
CA LEU A 309 12.95 3.43 22.25
C LEU A 309 14.38 3.97 22.45
N ARG A 310 14.71 5.09 21.80
CA ARG A 310 16.04 5.71 21.88
C ARG A 310 16.32 6.38 23.22
N ASP A 311 15.32 6.96 23.85
CA ASP A 311 15.43 7.59 25.17
C ASP A 311 15.24 6.59 26.33
N GLY A 312 14.92 5.33 26.03
CA GLY A 312 14.75 4.24 27.00
C GLY A 312 13.42 4.24 27.74
N THR A 313 12.47 5.10 27.37
CA THR A 313 11.12 5.10 27.96
C THR A 313 10.24 3.97 27.43
N LEU A 314 10.56 3.42 26.25
CA LEU A 314 9.97 2.21 25.69
C LEU A 314 10.98 1.07 25.71
N VAL A 315 10.64 -0.04 26.39
CA VAL A 315 11.38 -1.28 26.30
C VAL A 315 10.70 -2.17 25.27
N PRO A 316 11.41 -2.65 24.22
CA PRO A 316 10.83 -3.57 23.28
C PRO A 316 10.28 -4.80 24.02
N PRO A 317 9.13 -5.36 23.60
CA PRO A 317 8.68 -6.63 24.15
C PRO A 317 9.82 -7.65 24.01
N ALA A 318 10.19 -8.34 25.10
CA ALA A 318 11.11 -9.47 25.03
C ALA A 318 10.58 -10.41 23.95
N ASP A 319 11.40 -10.79 22.96
CA ASP A 319 11.05 -11.53 21.74
C ASP A 319 9.74 -12.29 21.89
N CYS A 320 8.64 -11.68 21.38
CA CYS A 320 7.32 -12.29 21.51
C CYS A 320 7.47 -13.68 20.88
N PRO A 321 7.28 -14.77 21.62
CA PRO A 321 7.38 -16.09 21.02
C PRO A 321 6.49 -16.05 19.79
N THR A 322 7.07 -16.32 18.62
CA THR A 322 6.33 -16.60 17.41
C THR A 322 5.11 -17.39 17.85
N ALA A 323 3.90 -16.89 17.54
CA ALA A 323 2.66 -17.57 17.89
C ALA A 323 2.95 -19.06 17.79
N SER A 324 2.93 -19.73 18.94
CA SER A 324 3.45 -21.08 19.17
C SER A 324 3.28 -21.86 17.89
N SER A 325 4.37 -22.29 17.28
CA SER A 325 4.36 -23.06 16.04
C SER A 325 3.16 -23.96 16.13
N PRO A 326 2.15 -23.87 15.24
CA PRO A 326 1.04 -24.79 15.29
C PRO A 326 1.72 -26.14 15.35
N SER A 327 1.43 -26.88 16.43
CA SER A 327 1.91 -28.24 16.64
C SER A 327 1.90 -28.93 15.28
N SER A 328 2.97 -29.51 14.82
CA SER A 328 3.38 -30.13 13.57
C SER A 328 2.32 -30.80 12.68
N GLN A 329 1.13 -30.26 12.57
CA GLN A 329 0.01 -30.71 11.72
C GLN A 329 -0.26 -29.80 10.53
N TYR A 330 0.36 -28.62 10.48
CA TYR A 330 0.31 -27.77 9.28
C TYR A 330 1.75 -27.59 8.83
N GLY A 331 2.11 -28.24 7.72
CA GLY A 331 3.39 -28.11 7.07
C GLY A 331 3.79 -26.65 6.91
N THR A 332 5.09 -26.39 6.78
CA THR A 332 5.61 -25.06 6.49
C THR A 332 4.77 -24.41 5.40
N PRO A 333 4.58 -23.07 5.37
CA PRO A 333 3.78 -22.39 4.35
C PRO A 333 4.16 -22.71 2.89
N LEU A 334 5.31 -23.35 2.67
CA LEU A 334 5.81 -23.86 1.39
C LEU A 334 5.32 -25.28 1.07
N GLU A 335 4.71 -26.00 2.02
CA GLU A 335 4.23 -27.38 1.84
C GLU A 335 2.71 -27.50 1.79
N ASN A 336 1.99 -26.37 1.72
CA ASN A 336 0.56 -26.41 1.46
C ASN A 336 0.34 -26.88 0.01
N PRO A 337 -0.25 -28.07 -0.22
CA PRO A 337 -0.46 -28.61 -1.57
C PRO A 337 -1.28 -27.69 -2.47
N ASP A 338 -2.15 -26.83 -1.90
CA ASP A 338 -2.89 -25.82 -2.66
C ASP A 338 -1.98 -24.72 -3.23
N PHE A 339 -0.85 -24.42 -2.58
CA PHE A 339 0.14 -23.48 -3.10
C PHE A 339 0.91 -24.05 -4.29
N LEU A 340 1.19 -25.34 -4.31
CA LEU A 340 1.84 -26.03 -5.43
C LEU A 340 0.90 -26.19 -6.63
N GLN A 341 -0.40 -26.33 -6.41
CA GLN A 341 -1.37 -26.38 -7.50
C GLN A 341 -1.54 -25.02 -8.20
N ILE A 342 -1.42 -23.91 -7.49
CA ILE A 342 -1.50 -22.57 -8.09
C ILE A 342 -0.27 -22.29 -8.98
N ALA A 343 0.90 -22.83 -8.65
CA ALA A 343 2.11 -22.69 -9.49
C ALA A 343 1.98 -23.39 -10.85
N GLN A 344 1.09 -24.38 -11.01
CA GLN A 344 0.83 -25.06 -12.28
C GLN A 344 0.00 -24.22 -13.27
N TYR A 345 -0.61 -23.13 -12.83
CA TYR A 345 -1.41 -22.24 -13.67
C TYR A 345 -0.63 -21.04 -14.25
N ILE A 346 0.67 -20.94 -13.99
CA ILE A 346 1.51 -19.94 -14.66
C ILE A 346 1.88 -20.52 -16.03
N SER A 347 1.29 -19.98 -17.09
CA SER A 347 1.64 -20.37 -18.45
C SER A 347 3.16 -20.26 -18.65
N PRO A 348 3.81 -21.21 -19.36
CA PRO A 348 5.25 -21.20 -19.62
C PRO A 348 5.78 -19.89 -20.21
N GLU A 349 4.95 -19.15 -20.94
CA GLU A 349 5.21 -17.84 -21.52
C GLU A 349 5.56 -16.75 -20.49
N TYR A 350 5.13 -16.88 -19.21
CA TYR A 350 5.44 -15.90 -18.15
C TYR A 350 6.73 -16.19 -17.39
N GLN A 351 7.32 -17.38 -17.52
CA GLN A 351 8.57 -17.72 -16.83
C GLN A 351 9.76 -16.89 -17.32
N GLY A 352 9.79 -16.56 -18.62
CA GLY A 352 10.78 -15.66 -19.20
C GLY A 352 10.69 -14.23 -18.68
N ASP A 353 9.47 -13.73 -18.50
CA ASP A 353 9.21 -12.35 -18.05
C ASP A 353 9.62 -12.12 -16.59
N VAL A 354 9.48 -13.13 -15.74
CA VAL A 354 9.93 -13.05 -14.33
C VAL A 354 11.46 -12.96 -14.25
N ALA A 355 12.20 -13.69 -15.09
CA ALA A 355 13.66 -13.63 -15.13
C ALA A 355 14.17 -12.26 -15.58
N ILE A 356 13.55 -11.66 -16.60
CA ILE A 356 13.86 -10.31 -17.10
C ILE A 356 13.58 -9.27 -16.01
N LEU A 357 12.46 -9.40 -15.31
CA LEU A 357 12.09 -8.50 -14.22
C LEU A 357 13.04 -8.60 -13.03
N MET A 358 13.50 -9.81 -12.71
CA MET A 358 14.47 -10.02 -11.64
C MET A 358 15.79 -9.31 -11.97
N ASP A 359 16.25 -9.39 -13.20
CA ASP A 359 17.48 -8.73 -13.62
C ASP A 359 17.35 -7.21 -13.60
N GLU A 360 16.22 -6.65 -14.01
CA GLU A 360 15.99 -5.21 -14.04
C GLU A 360 15.64 -4.57 -12.71
N LEU A 361 14.90 -5.27 -11.86
CA LEU A 361 14.70 -4.87 -10.47
C LEU A 361 15.96 -5.11 -9.66
N GLY A 362 16.94 -5.80 -10.29
CA GLY A 362 18.13 -6.21 -9.61
C GLY A 362 17.80 -7.05 -8.38
N LEU A 363 16.88 -7.99 -8.47
CA LEU A 363 16.57 -8.92 -7.40
C LEU A 363 17.68 -9.95 -7.25
N VAL A 364 18.07 -10.24 -6.01
CA VAL A 364 19.09 -11.25 -5.74
C VAL A 364 18.41 -12.62 -5.72
N PRO A 365 18.84 -13.60 -6.54
CA PRO A 365 18.33 -14.96 -6.44
C PRO A 365 18.63 -15.51 -5.05
N ILE A 366 17.67 -16.21 -4.45
CA ILE A 366 17.97 -17.05 -3.27
C ILE A 366 18.76 -18.24 -3.81
N ASP A 367 20.05 -18.33 -3.48
CA ASP A 367 20.79 -19.56 -3.68
C ASP A 367 20.10 -20.65 -2.84
N VAL A 368 19.42 -21.56 -3.52
CA VAL A 368 18.90 -22.77 -2.91
C VAL A 368 20.14 -23.57 -2.54
N CYS A 369 20.50 -23.53 -1.27
CA CYS A 369 21.55 -24.38 -0.74
C CYS A 369 21.21 -25.84 -1.12
N PRO A 370 22.04 -26.54 -1.90
CA PRO A 370 21.76 -27.93 -2.24
C PRO A 370 21.78 -28.72 -0.92
N LEU A 371 20.61 -29.24 -0.55
CA LEU A 371 20.52 -30.23 0.54
C LEU A 371 21.56 -31.31 0.27
N SER A 372 22.56 -31.34 1.12
CA SER A 372 23.58 -32.38 1.12
C SER A 372 22.87 -33.74 1.17
N ARG A 373 22.91 -34.48 0.06
CA ARG A 373 22.55 -35.90 0.06
C ARG A 373 23.55 -36.57 1.00
N SER A 374 23.11 -36.91 2.22
CA SER A 374 23.79 -37.87 3.05
C SER A 374 23.79 -39.19 2.29
N GLN A 375 24.96 -39.56 1.76
CA GLN A 375 25.21 -40.92 1.31
C GLN A 375 25.16 -41.80 2.53
N GLY A 376 24.14 -42.66 2.62
CA GLY A 376 24.13 -43.80 3.49
C GLY A 376 25.14 -44.82 2.97
N GLN A 377 26.07 -45.21 3.83
CA GLN A 377 26.66 -46.54 3.84
C GLN A 377 26.06 -47.33 4.98
#